data_cdc797f7de44e4300ba43b311721831c
#
_entry.id   cdc797f7de44e4300ba43b311721831c
#
_cell.length_a   1.000
_cell.length_b   1.000
_cell.length_c   1.000
_cell.angle_alpha   90.00
_cell.angle_beta   90.00
_cell.angle_gamma   90.00
#
_symmetry.space_group_name_H-M   'P 1'
#
loop_
_entity.id
_entity.type
_entity.pdbx_description
1 polymer ?
#
loop_
_entity_poly.entity_id
_entity_poly.type
_entity_poly.pdbx_seq_one_letter_code
_entity_poly.pdbx_strand_id
1 'polypeptide(L)'
;ADSGTQAAMMAPTSVLAKQYAEKIGPLLTAADIPWALVTGSTPAVERMAIENRLATGTISVIFGTSALLSGGINFHHLTLIVIDEQHRFGVNQRSALRKKGSGVDLLAMTATPIPRTLALSIYGDIALSRIAHRPLAGAGLKTELLQSNNLDLAYGAVRDAVAAGQQAYVVCPLIDETDEGANLDDVPLHVQTQTKLHSALATYQALRRGVFSDLRIGILTGRMSSAEKDEVMEKFRSGDLDVLVSTTVIEVGIDVPNATVMLIYNADRFGLATLHQLRGRVGRGSLPGKVFLNSDAKRGTPARRRLMALEATADGFKLAELDLKLRREGETLGYRQSGNATLKIADLYGDADIIEAAYKDARSLYRRDPELKEPQHRTMALEAQNRFSAYFEELGRI
;
A
#
# COMPACT_ATOMS: atom_id res chain seq x y z
N ALA A 1 -2.03 27.35 5.07
CA ALA A 1 -1.42 28.05 6.22
C ALA A 1 -1.81 29.54 6.21
N ASP A 2 -1.67 30.22 5.10
CA ASP A 2 -1.99 31.67 4.99
C ASP A 2 -3.46 32.00 5.28
N SER A 3 -4.35 31.03 5.14
CA SER A 3 -5.80 31.15 5.44
C SER A 3 -6.17 30.85 6.89
N GLY A 4 -5.21 30.59 7.77
CA GLY A 4 -5.46 30.19 9.17
C GLY A 4 -6.04 28.78 9.32
N THR A 5 -5.90 27.92 8.29
CA THR A 5 -6.42 26.56 8.28
C THR A 5 -5.33 25.54 8.63
N GLN A 6 -5.75 24.33 8.97
CA GLN A 6 -4.87 23.26 9.38
C GLN A 6 -4.96 22.05 8.42
N ALA A 7 -3.84 21.35 8.28
CA ALA A 7 -3.72 20.10 7.51
C ALA A 7 -3.19 18.97 8.39
N ALA A 8 -3.73 17.77 8.21
CA ALA A 8 -3.28 16.56 8.86
C ALA A 8 -2.80 15.54 7.83
N MET A 9 -1.58 15.01 7.99
CA MET A 9 -1.04 13.94 7.15
C MET A 9 -0.90 12.66 7.97
N MET A 10 -1.66 11.63 7.61
CA MET A 10 -1.68 10.35 8.29
C MET A 10 -0.94 9.28 7.50
N ALA A 11 0.03 8.65 8.15
CA ALA A 11 0.81 7.54 7.61
C ALA A 11 0.52 6.24 8.36
N PRO A 12 0.65 5.06 7.72
CA PRO A 12 0.35 3.77 8.34
C PRO A 12 1.35 3.35 9.42
N THR A 13 2.56 3.88 9.40
CA THR A 13 3.62 3.55 10.37
C THR A 13 4.31 4.79 10.92
N SER A 14 4.88 4.68 12.12
CA SER A 14 5.68 5.76 12.74
C SER A 14 6.91 6.12 11.92
N VAL A 15 7.54 5.12 11.29
CA VAL A 15 8.71 5.35 10.43
C VAL A 15 8.35 6.23 9.23
N LEU A 16 7.24 5.92 8.56
CA LEU A 16 6.79 6.72 7.41
C LEU A 16 6.37 8.13 7.83
N ALA A 17 5.68 8.27 8.97
CA ALA A 17 5.34 9.58 9.52
C ALA A 17 6.58 10.43 9.83
N LYS A 18 7.63 9.82 10.41
CA LYS A 18 8.93 10.47 10.64
C LYS A 18 9.59 10.88 9.33
N GLN A 19 9.61 10.01 8.31
CA GLN A 19 10.18 10.35 6.99
C GLN A 19 9.48 11.54 6.33
N TYR A 20 8.16 11.66 6.45
CA TYR A 20 7.45 12.85 5.98
C TYR A 20 7.86 14.09 6.75
N ALA A 21 7.94 14.01 8.08
CA ALA A 21 8.40 15.11 8.91
C ALA A 21 9.85 15.52 8.57
N GLU A 22 10.75 14.56 8.34
CA GLU A 22 12.14 14.81 7.96
C GLU A 22 12.29 15.45 6.57
N LYS A 23 11.47 15.06 5.60
CA LYS A 23 11.56 15.56 4.22
C LYS A 23 10.78 16.86 3.99
N ILE A 24 9.59 16.98 4.61
CA ILE A 24 8.68 18.12 4.38
C ILE A 24 8.85 19.18 5.48
N GLY A 25 9.15 18.78 6.72
CA GLY A 25 9.30 19.69 7.86
C GLY A 25 10.27 20.85 7.61
N PRO A 26 11.48 20.61 7.06
CA PRO A 26 12.40 21.69 6.71
C PRO A 26 11.83 22.71 5.71
N LEU A 27 11.03 22.24 4.74
CA LEU A 27 10.36 23.12 3.77
C LEU A 27 9.28 23.98 4.44
N LEU A 28 8.51 23.37 5.36
CA LEU A 28 7.51 24.10 6.14
C LEU A 28 8.16 25.13 7.05
N THR A 29 9.27 24.76 7.70
CA THR A 29 10.02 25.67 8.57
C THR A 29 10.60 26.85 7.77
N ALA A 30 11.14 26.59 6.56
CA ALA A 30 11.64 27.65 5.67
C ALA A 30 10.54 28.59 5.16
N ALA A 31 9.29 28.14 5.18
CA ALA A 31 8.11 28.92 4.82
C ALA A 31 7.39 29.54 6.06
N ASP A 32 7.98 29.50 7.24
CA ASP A 32 7.39 29.95 8.51
C ASP A 32 6.04 29.26 8.84
N ILE A 33 5.84 28.01 8.40
CA ILE A 33 4.65 27.22 8.66
C ILE A 33 4.90 26.29 9.88
N PRO A 34 4.23 26.52 11.03
CA PRO A 34 4.39 25.69 12.21
C PRO A 34 3.86 24.28 11.97
N TRP A 35 4.68 23.28 12.29
CA TRP A 35 4.31 21.87 12.15
C TRP A 35 4.70 21.03 13.37
N ALA A 36 4.16 19.84 13.45
CA ALA A 36 4.49 18.85 14.50
C ALA A 36 4.37 17.42 13.97
N LEU A 37 4.96 16.48 14.72
CA LEU A 37 4.84 15.04 14.51
C LEU A 37 4.26 14.38 15.75
N VAL A 38 3.23 13.55 15.59
CA VAL A 38 2.65 12.74 16.68
C VAL A 38 2.54 11.28 16.26
N THR A 39 3.09 10.41 17.09
CA THR A 39 3.05 8.94 16.89
C THR A 39 2.63 8.24 18.20
N GLY A 40 2.48 6.93 18.16
CA GLY A 40 2.22 6.15 19.39
C GLY A 40 3.35 6.20 20.41
N SER A 41 4.58 6.53 20.01
CA SER A 41 5.76 6.65 20.88
C SER A 41 6.04 8.08 21.37
N THR A 42 5.22 9.07 20.99
CA THR A 42 5.39 10.46 21.46
C THR A 42 5.15 10.54 22.97
N PRO A 43 6.09 11.10 23.76
CA PRO A 43 5.96 11.23 25.20
C PRO A 43 4.71 12.02 25.61
N ALA A 44 4.08 11.65 26.71
CA ALA A 44 2.80 12.24 27.14
C ALA A 44 2.86 13.77 27.30
N VAL A 45 3.95 14.31 27.86
CA VAL A 45 4.13 15.75 28.04
C VAL A 45 4.21 16.49 26.71
N GLU A 46 5.00 15.97 25.78
CA GLU A 46 5.13 16.51 24.43
C GLU A 46 3.80 16.45 23.67
N ARG A 47 3.10 15.30 23.80
CA ARG A 47 1.80 15.10 23.19
C ARG A 47 0.78 16.13 23.67
N MET A 48 0.68 16.38 24.97
CA MET A 48 -0.20 17.42 25.53
C MET A 48 0.13 18.82 25.01
N ALA A 49 1.42 19.13 24.85
CA ALA A 49 1.84 20.40 24.26
C ALA A 49 1.41 20.53 22.79
N ILE A 50 1.52 19.45 22.01
CA ILE A 50 1.07 19.40 20.60
C ILE A 50 -0.46 19.54 20.54
N GLU A 51 -1.21 18.81 21.39
CA GLU A 51 -2.68 18.86 21.46
C GLU A 51 -3.19 20.28 21.72
N ASN A 52 -2.60 20.97 22.69
CA ASN A 52 -2.95 22.36 23.01
C ASN A 52 -2.64 23.31 21.84
N ARG A 53 -1.48 23.18 21.21
CA ARG A 53 -1.10 24.02 20.07
C ARG A 53 -1.95 23.76 18.82
N LEU A 54 -2.45 22.55 18.63
CA LEU A 54 -3.41 22.23 17.57
C LEU A 54 -4.79 22.87 17.85
N ALA A 55 -5.28 22.75 19.09
CA ALA A 55 -6.57 23.31 19.48
C ALA A 55 -6.59 24.84 19.41
N THR A 56 -5.46 25.49 19.60
CA THR A 56 -5.32 26.97 19.46
C THR A 56 -4.98 27.44 18.06
N GLY A 57 -4.80 26.53 17.09
CA GLY A 57 -4.42 26.90 15.71
C GLY A 57 -2.95 27.28 15.53
N THR A 58 -2.11 27.15 16.59
CA THR A 58 -0.67 27.49 16.52
C THR A 58 0.14 26.51 15.67
N ILE A 59 -0.34 25.29 15.44
CA ILE A 59 0.21 24.33 14.51
C ILE A 59 -0.66 24.28 13.27
N SER A 60 -0.08 24.53 12.10
CA SER A 60 -0.78 24.50 10.81
C SER A 60 -0.72 23.13 10.13
N VAL A 61 0.38 22.37 10.30
CA VAL A 61 0.53 21.04 9.68
C VAL A 61 0.93 20.02 10.75
N ILE A 62 0.23 18.89 10.78
CA ILE A 62 0.61 17.78 11.67
C ILE A 62 0.81 16.50 10.87
N PHE A 63 1.95 15.85 11.12
CA PHE A 63 2.25 14.49 10.66
C PHE A 63 1.94 13.51 11.78
N GLY A 64 1.42 12.32 11.43
CA GLY A 64 1.21 11.31 12.45
C GLY A 64 0.75 9.97 11.90
N THR A 65 0.48 9.07 12.82
CA THR A 65 -0.11 7.76 12.57
C THR A 65 -1.59 7.76 12.98
N SER A 66 -2.17 6.58 13.23
CA SER A 66 -3.48 6.46 13.89
C SER A 66 -3.58 7.21 15.24
N ALA A 67 -2.45 7.65 15.80
CA ALA A 67 -2.43 8.52 16.97
C ALA A 67 -3.22 9.83 16.75
N LEU A 68 -3.34 10.30 15.49
CA LEU A 68 -4.18 11.46 15.12
C LEU A 68 -5.68 11.23 15.33
N LEU A 69 -6.11 9.99 15.45
CA LEU A 69 -7.52 9.61 15.69
C LEU A 69 -7.93 9.69 17.15
N SER A 70 -6.97 9.84 18.08
CA SER A 70 -7.26 9.86 19.51
C SER A 70 -8.15 11.04 19.90
N GLY A 71 -8.94 10.87 20.96
CA GLY A 71 -9.88 11.89 21.46
C GLY A 71 -9.22 13.19 21.92
N GLY A 72 -7.94 13.16 22.34
CA GLY A 72 -7.19 14.35 22.76
C GLY A 72 -6.79 15.26 21.59
N ILE A 73 -6.66 14.74 20.39
CA ILE A 73 -6.33 15.53 19.19
C ILE A 73 -7.56 16.27 18.70
N ASN A 74 -7.59 17.58 18.94
CA ASN A 74 -8.62 18.49 18.45
C ASN A 74 -7.98 19.56 17.57
N PHE A 75 -8.63 19.90 16.47
CA PHE A 75 -8.17 20.93 15.53
C PHE A 75 -8.97 22.21 15.74
N HIS A 76 -8.30 23.36 15.57
CA HIS A 76 -8.98 24.65 15.53
C HIS A 76 -9.78 24.81 14.24
N HIS A 77 -9.16 24.53 13.09
CA HIS A 77 -9.80 24.62 11.77
C HIS A 77 -9.14 23.67 10.77
N LEU A 78 -9.46 22.37 10.88
CA LEU A 78 -8.98 21.35 9.93
C LEU A 78 -9.72 21.45 8.60
N THR A 79 -8.98 21.63 7.49
CA THR A 79 -9.57 21.72 6.14
C THR A 79 -9.01 20.68 5.18
N LEU A 80 -7.83 20.13 5.44
CA LEU A 80 -7.21 19.14 4.57
C LEU A 80 -6.72 17.93 5.38
N ILE A 81 -7.08 16.76 4.90
CA ILE A 81 -6.53 15.48 5.37
C ILE A 81 -5.81 14.81 4.22
N VAL A 82 -4.57 14.41 4.45
CA VAL A 82 -3.79 13.58 3.52
C VAL A 82 -3.61 12.22 4.15
N ILE A 83 -4.04 11.14 3.50
CA ILE A 83 -3.87 9.76 3.97
C ILE A 83 -3.02 9.01 2.95
N ASP A 84 -1.86 8.53 3.40
CA ASP A 84 -1.03 7.66 2.58
C ASP A 84 -1.34 6.18 2.85
N GLU A 85 -1.20 5.34 1.81
CA GLU A 85 -1.54 3.91 1.83
C GLU A 85 -2.96 3.67 2.39
N GLN A 86 -3.93 4.35 1.79
CA GLN A 86 -5.34 4.36 2.22
C GLN A 86 -5.90 2.97 2.57
N HIS A 87 -5.49 1.92 1.86
CA HIS A 87 -5.94 0.54 2.07
C HIS A 87 -5.57 -0.02 3.45
N ARG A 88 -4.59 0.57 4.15
CA ARG A 88 -4.18 0.20 5.51
C ARG A 88 -5.09 0.77 6.60
N PHE A 89 -6.00 1.64 6.24
CA PHE A 89 -6.93 2.27 7.18
C PHE A 89 -8.37 1.86 6.91
N GLY A 90 -9.04 1.37 7.93
CA GLY A 90 -10.45 1.03 7.85
C GLY A 90 -11.33 2.24 7.54
N VAL A 91 -12.53 2.00 7.00
CA VAL A 91 -13.53 3.06 6.69
C VAL A 91 -13.82 3.89 7.93
N ASN A 92 -13.99 3.26 9.10
CA ASN A 92 -14.27 3.94 10.36
C ASN A 92 -13.14 4.90 10.80
N GLN A 93 -11.89 4.56 10.53
CA GLN A 93 -10.75 5.42 10.86
C GLN A 93 -10.71 6.67 9.99
N ARG A 94 -11.00 6.55 8.71
CA ARG A 94 -11.07 7.67 7.77
C ARG A 94 -12.23 8.60 8.12
N SER A 95 -13.40 8.05 8.42
CA SER A 95 -14.57 8.80 8.89
C SER A 95 -14.29 9.52 10.21
N ALA A 96 -13.62 8.86 11.16
CA ALA A 96 -13.26 9.46 12.44
C ALA A 96 -12.34 10.68 12.29
N LEU A 97 -11.40 10.65 11.33
CA LEU A 97 -10.53 11.79 11.08
C LEU A 97 -11.29 12.94 10.36
N ARG A 98 -12.16 12.62 9.41
CA ARG A 98 -13.01 13.64 8.76
C ARG A 98 -13.95 14.36 9.74
N LYS A 99 -14.47 13.64 10.75
CA LYS A 99 -15.34 14.21 11.80
C LYS A 99 -14.64 15.22 12.72
N LYS A 100 -13.30 15.32 12.66
CA LYS A 100 -12.54 16.32 13.43
C LYS A 100 -12.55 17.72 12.82
N GLY A 101 -13.17 17.91 11.65
CA GLY A 101 -13.39 19.21 11.03
C GLY A 101 -14.66 19.21 10.17
N SER A 102 -15.19 20.37 9.87
CA SER A 102 -16.36 20.55 8.99
C SER A 102 -15.90 20.88 7.58
N GLY A 103 -16.47 20.19 6.57
CA GLY A 103 -16.14 20.45 5.17
C GLY A 103 -14.69 20.10 4.79
N VAL A 104 -14.12 19.07 5.40
CA VAL A 104 -12.71 18.68 5.22
C VAL A 104 -12.50 18.00 3.89
N ASP A 105 -11.56 18.50 3.09
CA ASP A 105 -11.07 17.83 1.88
C ASP A 105 -10.19 16.65 2.26
N LEU A 106 -10.33 15.52 1.53
CA LEU A 106 -9.55 14.31 1.74
C LEU A 106 -8.75 13.97 0.49
N LEU A 107 -7.43 13.98 0.61
CA LEU A 107 -6.51 13.43 -0.37
C LEU A 107 -6.05 12.04 0.08
N ALA A 108 -6.53 11.01 -0.59
CA ALA A 108 -6.10 9.64 -0.33
C ALA A 108 -5.07 9.21 -1.38
N MET A 109 -3.92 8.72 -0.91
CA MET A 109 -2.84 8.24 -1.76
C MET A 109 -2.68 6.73 -1.63
N THR A 110 -2.32 6.07 -2.69
CA THR A 110 -1.95 4.65 -2.67
C THR A 110 -0.90 4.34 -3.72
N ALA A 111 0.07 3.52 -3.35
CA ALA A 111 1.04 2.95 -4.29
C ALA A 111 0.48 1.71 -5.00
N THR A 112 -0.64 1.15 -4.53
CA THR A 112 -1.32 0.04 -5.19
C THR A 112 -2.14 0.59 -6.35
N PRO A 113 -1.80 0.27 -7.60
CA PRO A 113 -2.59 0.73 -8.74
C PRO A 113 -4.01 0.15 -8.68
N ILE A 114 -5.01 1.01 -8.70
CA ILE A 114 -6.40 0.60 -8.81
C ILE A 114 -6.78 0.69 -10.29
N PRO A 115 -7.28 -0.39 -10.90
CA PRO A 115 -7.79 -0.33 -12.28
C PRO A 115 -8.81 0.80 -12.42
N ARG A 116 -8.73 1.53 -13.53
CA ARG A 116 -9.57 2.73 -13.74
C ARG A 116 -11.05 2.41 -13.65
N THR A 117 -11.48 1.33 -14.24
CA THR A 117 -12.88 0.88 -14.22
C THR A 117 -13.37 0.57 -12.82
N LEU A 118 -12.55 -0.09 -12.01
CA LEU A 118 -12.85 -0.37 -10.61
C LEU A 118 -12.90 0.92 -9.78
N ALA A 119 -11.98 1.85 -10.02
CA ALA A 119 -11.98 3.16 -9.36
C ALA A 119 -13.23 3.96 -9.69
N LEU A 120 -13.67 3.99 -10.96
CA LEU A 120 -14.87 4.70 -11.39
C LEU A 120 -16.16 4.06 -10.86
N SER A 121 -16.20 2.74 -10.73
CA SER A 121 -17.40 2.04 -10.23
C SER A 121 -17.58 2.10 -8.71
N ILE A 122 -16.47 2.12 -7.96
CA ILE A 122 -16.51 2.13 -6.48
C ILE A 122 -16.44 3.56 -5.92
N TYR A 123 -15.68 4.43 -6.60
CA TYR A 123 -15.35 5.78 -6.13
C TYR A 123 -15.81 6.86 -7.12
N GLY A 124 -17.00 6.69 -7.72
CA GLY A 124 -17.51 7.60 -8.74
C GLY A 124 -17.65 9.07 -8.31
N ASP A 125 -17.70 9.32 -7.01
CA ASP A 125 -17.72 10.63 -6.36
C ASP A 125 -16.31 11.22 -6.09
N ILE A 126 -15.25 10.44 -6.29
CA ILE A 126 -13.87 10.87 -6.00
C ILE A 126 -13.17 11.33 -7.28
N ALA A 127 -12.50 12.48 -7.21
CA ALA A 127 -11.61 12.94 -8.27
C ALA A 127 -10.32 12.09 -8.28
N LEU A 128 -10.07 11.36 -9.37
CA LEU A 128 -8.91 10.51 -9.52
C LEU A 128 -7.78 11.23 -10.25
N SER A 129 -6.61 11.36 -9.58
CA SER A 129 -5.37 11.82 -10.19
C SER A 129 -4.37 10.66 -10.27
N ARG A 130 -3.68 10.51 -11.41
CA ARG A 130 -2.72 9.44 -11.65
C ARG A 130 -1.35 10.00 -11.95
N ILE A 131 -0.33 9.48 -11.26
CA ILE A 131 1.07 9.73 -11.57
C ILE A 131 1.56 8.55 -12.40
N ALA A 132 1.65 8.72 -13.71
CA ALA A 132 1.95 7.63 -14.66
C ALA A 132 3.46 7.36 -14.83
N HIS A 133 4.30 8.34 -14.52
CA HIS A 133 5.74 8.23 -14.75
C HIS A 133 6.51 8.14 -13.44
N ARG A 134 7.52 7.27 -13.42
CA ARG A 134 8.49 7.26 -12.33
C ARG A 134 9.39 8.49 -12.41
N PRO A 135 9.90 9.02 -11.30
CA PRO A 135 10.97 9.99 -11.33
C PRO A 135 12.16 9.45 -12.14
N LEU A 136 12.81 10.31 -12.92
CA LEU A 136 13.93 9.95 -13.82
C LEU A 136 15.19 9.41 -13.09
N ALA A 137 15.23 9.47 -11.78
CA ALA A 137 16.41 9.14 -10.96
C ALA A 137 16.65 7.62 -10.76
N GLY A 138 15.85 6.74 -11.33
CA GLY A 138 16.03 5.28 -11.16
C GLY A 138 16.82 4.65 -12.32
N ALA A 139 17.96 4.02 -12.04
CA ALA A 139 18.82 3.34 -13.04
C ALA A 139 18.20 2.06 -13.65
N GLY A 140 16.89 1.86 -13.47
CA GLY A 140 16.16 0.69 -14.00
C GLY A 140 15.95 -0.41 -12.95
N LEU A 141 15.03 -1.30 -13.27
CA LEU A 141 14.69 -2.44 -12.43
C LEU A 141 14.52 -3.67 -13.29
N LYS A 142 15.30 -4.72 -13.01
CA LYS A 142 15.20 -6.02 -13.68
C LYS A 142 14.52 -7.02 -12.75
N THR A 143 13.53 -7.73 -13.26
CA THR A 143 12.85 -8.81 -12.53
C THR A 143 13.11 -10.12 -13.27
N GLU A 144 13.51 -11.16 -12.55
CA GLU A 144 13.82 -12.48 -13.09
C GLU A 144 13.08 -13.57 -12.29
N LEU A 145 12.46 -14.49 -13.01
CA LEU A 145 11.74 -15.62 -12.42
C LEU A 145 12.65 -16.84 -12.35
N LEU A 146 12.96 -17.30 -11.12
CA LEU A 146 13.83 -18.44 -10.86
C LEU A 146 13.06 -19.64 -10.32
N GLN A 147 13.49 -20.84 -10.73
CA GLN A 147 13.08 -22.09 -10.10
C GLN A 147 13.98 -22.38 -8.86
N SER A 148 13.50 -23.23 -7.95
CA SER A 148 14.21 -23.52 -6.69
C SER A 148 15.58 -24.17 -6.88
N ASN A 149 15.85 -24.77 -8.04
CA ASN A 149 17.17 -25.33 -8.39
C ASN A 149 18.17 -24.29 -8.93
N ASN A 150 17.75 -23.02 -9.14
CA ASN A 150 18.58 -21.96 -9.72
C ASN A 150 18.82 -20.78 -8.75
N LEU A 151 18.74 -21.02 -7.44
CA LEU A 151 18.92 -19.98 -6.43
C LEU A 151 20.36 -19.43 -6.36
N ASP A 152 21.35 -20.17 -6.83
CA ASP A 152 22.74 -19.73 -6.87
C ASP A 152 22.94 -18.43 -7.64
N LEU A 153 22.13 -18.19 -8.69
CA LEU A 153 22.14 -16.93 -9.41
C LEU A 153 21.73 -15.74 -8.53
N ALA A 154 20.68 -15.92 -7.72
CA ALA A 154 20.22 -14.88 -6.79
C ALA A 154 21.23 -14.68 -5.64
N TYR A 155 21.79 -15.76 -5.11
CA TYR A 155 22.80 -15.69 -4.05
C TYR A 155 24.09 -15.00 -4.53
N GLY A 156 24.52 -15.32 -5.75
CA GLY A 156 25.64 -14.63 -6.39
C GLY A 156 25.41 -13.14 -6.52
N ALA A 157 24.22 -12.75 -7.02
CA ALA A 157 23.85 -11.34 -7.16
C ALA A 157 23.78 -10.58 -5.81
N VAL A 158 23.34 -11.25 -4.73
CA VAL A 158 23.37 -10.66 -3.37
C VAL A 158 24.81 -10.45 -2.92
N ARG A 159 25.70 -11.43 -3.12
CA ARG A 159 27.11 -11.30 -2.76
C ARG A 159 27.84 -10.21 -3.54
N ASP A 160 27.58 -10.13 -4.84
CA ASP A 160 28.15 -9.10 -5.71
C ASP A 160 27.71 -7.70 -5.25
N ALA A 161 26.42 -7.54 -4.90
CA ALA A 161 25.89 -6.29 -4.39
C ALA A 161 26.54 -5.90 -3.05
N VAL A 162 26.63 -6.84 -2.10
CA VAL A 162 27.27 -6.58 -0.80
C VAL A 162 28.76 -6.28 -0.96
N ALA A 163 29.49 -6.98 -1.83
CA ALA A 163 30.88 -6.70 -2.14
C ALA A 163 31.06 -5.29 -2.75
N ALA A 164 30.04 -4.77 -3.45
CA ALA A 164 30.00 -3.40 -3.95
C ALA A 164 29.52 -2.37 -2.90
N GLY A 165 29.36 -2.75 -1.64
CA GLY A 165 28.87 -1.88 -0.56
C GLY A 165 27.37 -1.62 -0.58
N GLN A 166 26.61 -2.43 -1.34
CA GLN A 166 25.15 -2.34 -1.44
C GLN A 166 24.48 -3.32 -0.49
N GLN A 167 23.14 -3.26 -0.43
CA GLN A 167 22.35 -4.09 0.49
C GLN A 167 21.29 -4.91 -0.24
N ALA A 168 20.80 -5.96 0.40
CA ALA A 168 19.81 -6.85 -0.19
C ALA A 168 18.67 -7.18 0.77
N TYR A 169 17.48 -7.38 0.18
CA TYR A 169 16.32 -7.96 0.87
C TYR A 169 16.15 -9.43 0.50
N VAL A 170 15.75 -10.24 1.48
CA VAL A 170 15.26 -11.60 1.28
C VAL A 170 13.86 -11.68 1.88
N VAL A 171 12.84 -11.90 1.05
CA VAL A 171 11.44 -11.90 1.46
C VAL A 171 10.89 -13.31 1.44
N CYS A 172 10.27 -13.71 2.55
CA CYS A 172 9.60 -14.99 2.71
C CYS A 172 8.08 -14.78 2.89
N PRO A 173 7.22 -15.70 2.43
CA PRO A 173 5.81 -15.65 2.75
C PRO A 173 5.61 -15.81 4.26
N LEU A 174 4.51 -15.25 4.76
CA LEU A 174 4.09 -15.45 6.13
C LEU A 174 3.69 -16.92 6.31
N ILE A 175 4.35 -17.63 7.22
CA ILE A 175 4.02 -19.01 7.53
C ILE A 175 4.13 -19.18 9.04
N ASP A 176 2.97 -19.25 9.68
CA ASP A 176 2.80 -19.84 10.99
C ASP A 176 1.49 -20.60 11.04
N GLU A 177 1.55 -21.83 11.53
CA GLU A 177 0.39 -22.70 11.71
C GLU A 177 -0.67 -22.14 12.69
N THR A 178 -0.47 -20.94 13.23
CA THR A 178 -1.32 -20.31 14.24
C THR A 178 -1.85 -18.92 13.85
N ASP A 179 -1.52 -18.38 12.68
CA ASP A 179 -2.04 -17.08 12.23
C ASP A 179 -3.34 -17.23 11.44
N GLU A 180 -4.43 -17.60 12.12
CA GLU A 180 -5.81 -17.59 11.60
C GLU A 180 -6.32 -16.17 11.24
N GLY A 181 -5.50 -15.13 11.38
CA GLY A 181 -5.90 -13.73 11.21
C GLY A 181 -5.22 -12.95 10.07
N ALA A 182 -4.24 -13.51 9.37
CA ALA A 182 -3.67 -12.86 8.20
C ALA A 182 -4.48 -13.23 6.95
N ASN A 183 -4.93 -12.24 6.19
CA ASN A 183 -5.67 -12.40 4.93
C ASN A 183 -5.00 -13.39 3.96
N LEU A 184 -5.17 -14.68 4.22
CA LEU A 184 -4.88 -15.80 3.32
C LEU A 184 -6.02 -16.01 2.32
N ASP A 185 -6.97 -15.08 2.25
CA ASP A 185 -8.19 -15.16 1.45
C ASP A 185 -7.94 -15.29 -0.06
N ASP A 186 -6.70 -15.14 -0.52
CA ASP A 186 -6.34 -15.20 -1.93
C ASP A 186 -5.67 -16.52 -2.37
N VAL A 187 -5.44 -17.49 -1.48
CA VAL A 187 -4.76 -18.75 -1.85
C VAL A 187 -5.66 -19.97 -1.65
N PRO A 188 -6.02 -20.71 -2.70
CA PRO A 188 -6.86 -21.91 -2.59
C PRO A 188 -6.23 -22.97 -1.67
N LEU A 189 -7.00 -23.49 -0.72
CA LEU A 189 -6.62 -24.50 0.29
C LEU A 189 -5.91 -25.76 -0.28
N HIS A 190 -6.22 -26.15 -1.51
CA HIS A 190 -5.65 -27.36 -2.14
C HIS A 190 -4.20 -27.21 -2.63
N VAL A 191 -3.65 -25.99 -2.60
CA VAL A 191 -2.25 -25.72 -3.01
C VAL A 191 -1.28 -25.79 -1.80
N GLN A 192 -1.80 -25.90 -0.58
CA GLN A 192 -1.00 -25.84 0.66
C GLN A 192 -0.14 -27.09 0.92
N THR A 193 -0.36 -28.22 0.24
CA THR A 193 0.14 -29.53 0.72
C THR A 193 1.40 -30.05 0.05
N GLN A 194 2.04 -29.40 -0.92
CA GLN A 194 3.17 -30.02 -1.65
C GLN A 194 4.43 -29.18 -1.87
N THR A 195 4.48 -27.93 -1.44
CA THR A 195 5.68 -27.10 -1.65
C THR A 195 6.39 -26.83 -0.33
N LYS A 196 7.71 -27.09 -0.27
CA LYS A 196 8.55 -26.74 0.88
C LYS A 196 8.51 -25.22 1.05
N LEU A 197 7.80 -24.76 2.08
CA LEU A 197 7.61 -23.34 2.35
C LEU A 197 8.81 -22.80 3.14
N HIS A 198 9.29 -21.62 2.75
CA HIS A 198 10.37 -20.92 3.43
C HIS A 198 9.82 -19.94 4.46
N SER A 199 9.86 -20.29 5.75
CA SER A 199 9.60 -19.32 6.81
C SER A 199 10.75 -18.33 6.94
N ALA A 200 10.45 -17.09 7.32
CA ALA A 200 11.50 -16.08 7.49
C ALA A 200 12.56 -16.48 8.50
N LEU A 201 12.16 -17.09 9.63
CA LEU A 201 13.10 -17.54 10.67
C LEU A 201 13.99 -18.69 10.20
N ALA A 202 13.40 -19.72 9.57
CA ALA A 202 14.17 -20.85 9.05
C ALA A 202 15.11 -20.40 7.92
N THR A 203 14.65 -19.52 7.04
CA THR A 203 15.49 -18.96 5.97
C THR A 203 16.63 -18.12 6.54
N TYR A 204 16.36 -17.25 7.53
CA TYR A 204 17.40 -16.49 8.22
C TYR A 204 18.48 -17.39 8.81
N GLN A 205 18.08 -18.46 9.51
CA GLN A 205 19.02 -19.40 10.12
C GLN A 205 19.84 -20.17 9.07
N ALA A 206 19.19 -20.61 7.99
CA ALA A 206 19.84 -21.33 6.89
C ALA A 206 20.86 -20.44 6.15
N LEU A 207 20.51 -19.23 5.82
CA LEU A 207 21.39 -18.28 5.13
C LEU A 207 22.57 -17.88 6.01
N ARG A 208 22.32 -17.62 7.30
CA ARG A 208 23.37 -17.24 8.27
C ARG A 208 24.38 -18.36 8.54
N ARG A 209 23.96 -19.63 8.51
CA ARG A 209 24.85 -20.80 8.72
C ARG A 209 25.46 -21.30 7.40
N GLY A 210 24.89 -20.92 6.27
CA GLY A 210 25.25 -21.41 4.95
C GLY A 210 25.84 -20.32 4.06
N VAL A 211 25.13 -20.03 2.97
CA VAL A 211 25.64 -19.23 1.84
C VAL A 211 26.02 -17.79 2.21
N PHE A 212 25.48 -17.22 3.28
CA PHE A 212 25.77 -15.85 3.75
C PHE A 212 26.39 -15.82 5.16
N SER A 213 27.16 -16.85 5.54
CA SER A 213 27.75 -16.96 6.90
C SER A 213 28.75 -15.85 7.24
N ASP A 214 29.30 -15.21 6.24
CA ASP A 214 30.25 -14.10 6.30
C ASP A 214 29.59 -12.70 6.21
N LEU A 215 28.26 -12.65 6.00
CA LEU A 215 27.50 -11.39 5.85
C LEU A 215 26.75 -11.05 7.16
N ARG A 216 26.51 -9.74 7.36
CA ARG A 216 25.72 -9.24 8.49
C ARG A 216 24.23 -9.30 8.14
N ILE A 217 23.55 -10.33 8.67
CA ILE A 217 22.15 -10.59 8.34
C ILE A 217 21.25 -10.19 9.51
N GLY A 218 20.22 -9.40 9.21
CA GLY A 218 19.11 -9.08 10.11
C GLY A 218 17.83 -9.87 9.77
N ILE A 219 16.92 -9.93 10.73
CA ILE A 219 15.57 -10.48 10.53
C ILE A 219 14.51 -9.47 10.96
N LEU A 220 13.43 -9.34 10.16
CA LEU A 220 12.29 -8.46 10.43
C LEU A 220 10.99 -9.22 10.21
N THR A 221 10.21 -9.39 11.28
CA THR A 221 8.94 -10.14 11.23
C THR A 221 7.76 -9.36 11.82
N GLY A 222 6.55 -9.76 11.49
CA GLY A 222 5.33 -9.15 12.02
C GLY A 222 5.18 -9.21 13.54
N ARG A 223 5.76 -10.25 14.18
CA ARG A 223 5.67 -10.50 15.63
C ARG A 223 6.54 -9.60 16.49
N MET A 224 7.52 -8.93 15.90
CA MET A 224 8.37 -7.99 16.62
C MET A 224 7.57 -6.76 17.05
N SER A 225 7.90 -6.23 18.23
CA SER A 225 7.36 -4.96 18.69
C SER A 225 7.75 -3.81 17.73
N SER A 226 7.06 -2.69 17.81
CA SER A 226 7.40 -1.52 16.98
C SER A 226 8.83 -1.03 17.24
N ALA A 227 9.28 -1.07 18.51
CA ALA A 227 10.63 -0.65 18.88
C ALA A 227 11.71 -1.57 18.27
N GLU A 228 11.51 -2.89 18.33
CA GLU A 228 12.43 -3.86 17.72
C GLU A 228 12.48 -3.71 16.19
N LYS A 229 11.31 -3.48 15.56
CA LYS A 229 11.25 -3.21 14.11
C LYS A 229 12.01 -1.95 13.74
N ASP A 230 11.80 -0.87 14.50
CA ASP A 230 12.48 0.41 14.28
C ASP A 230 14.01 0.26 14.44
N GLU A 231 14.47 -0.51 15.45
CA GLU A 231 15.91 -0.77 15.67
C GLU A 231 16.55 -1.56 14.51
N VAL A 232 15.93 -2.66 14.10
CA VAL A 232 16.44 -3.48 12.99
C VAL A 232 16.49 -2.68 11.68
N MET A 233 15.45 -1.90 11.44
CA MET A 233 15.38 -1.07 10.23
C MET A 233 16.40 0.07 10.24
N GLU A 234 16.67 0.66 11.40
CA GLU A 234 17.72 1.67 11.51
C GLU A 234 19.11 1.07 11.25
N LYS A 235 19.42 -0.11 11.81
CA LYS A 235 20.65 -0.86 11.50
C LYS A 235 20.78 -1.21 10.01
N PHE A 236 19.69 -1.52 9.35
CA PHE A 236 19.70 -1.77 7.91
C PHE A 236 19.88 -0.46 7.12
N ARG A 237 19.24 0.62 7.51
CA ARG A 237 19.36 1.92 6.87
C ARG A 237 20.77 2.52 7.02
N SER A 238 21.40 2.36 8.20
CA SER A 238 22.79 2.82 8.47
C SER A 238 23.86 2.01 7.75
N GLY A 239 23.51 0.84 7.19
CA GLY A 239 24.47 -0.06 6.56
C GLY A 239 25.17 -1.01 7.55
N ASP A 240 24.69 -1.13 8.79
CA ASP A 240 25.20 -2.09 9.77
C ASP A 240 24.76 -3.53 9.45
N LEU A 241 23.74 -3.69 8.60
CA LEU A 241 23.29 -4.96 8.06
C LEU A 241 23.44 -4.98 6.54
N ASP A 242 23.94 -6.06 5.98
CA ASP A 242 24.12 -6.29 4.55
C ASP A 242 22.84 -6.87 3.92
N VAL A 243 22.21 -7.80 4.64
CA VAL A 243 21.02 -8.52 4.17
C VAL A 243 19.92 -8.46 5.22
N LEU A 244 18.72 -8.11 4.81
CA LEU A 244 17.53 -8.14 5.67
C LEU A 244 16.57 -9.25 5.21
N VAL A 245 16.41 -10.29 6.03
CA VAL A 245 15.40 -11.33 5.84
C VAL A 245 14.11 -10.87 6.47
N SER A 246 12.99 -10.90 5.71
CA SER A 246 11.73 -10.35 6.17
C SER A 246 10.52 -11.10 5.64
N THR A 247 9.39 -10.90 6.29
CA THR A 247 8.06 -11.16 5.71
C THR A 247 7.56 -9.92 4.95
N THR A 248 6.28 -9.87 4.60
CA THR A 248 5.63 -8.72 3.92
C THR A 248 5.71 -7.39 4.68
N VAL A 249 6.19 -7.38 5.92
CA VAL A 249 6.29 -6.16 6.75
C VAL A 249 7.09 -5.04 6.08
N ILE A 250 8.03 -5.38 5.16
CA ILE A 250 8.79 -4.38 4.40
C ILE A 250 7.99 -3.67 3.28
N GLU A 251 6.74 -4.07 3.02
CA GLU A 251 5.88 -3.36 2.06
C GLU A 251 5.68 -1.90 2.44
N VAL A 252 5.80 -1.56 3.73
CA VAL A 252 5.42 -0.26 4.26
C VAL A 252 6.62 0.60 4.63
N GLY A 253 6.77 1.68 3.89
CA GLY A 253 7.28 2.96 4.39
C GLY A 253 8.78 3.19 4.46
N ILE A 254 9.67 2.19 4.30
CA ILE A 254 11.09 2.45 4.52
C ILE A 254 11.84 2.56 3.20
N ASP A 255 12.48 3.71 3.04
CA ASP A 255 13.32 4.01 1.89
C ASP A 255 14.79 3.71 2.24
N VAL A 256 15.34 2.66 1.61
CA VAL A 256 16.76 2.31 1.71
C VAL A 256 17.35 2.36 0.29
N PRO A 257 17.88 3.54 -0.13
CA PRO A 257 18.37 3.76 -1.50
C PRO A 257 19.50 2.80 -1.89
N ASN A 258 20.26 2.32 -0.91
CA ASN A 258 21.40 1.41 -1.09
C ASN A 258 20.99 -0.06 -1.27
N ALA A 259 19.71 -0.41 -1.07
CA ALA A 259 19.19 -1.75 -1.31
C ALA A 259 18.91 -1.93 -2.81
N THR A 260 19.71 -2.76 -3.48
CA THR A 260 19.66 -2.96 -4.93
C THR A 260 19.21 -4.35 -5.34
N VAL A 261 19.25 -5.33 -4.46
CA VAL A 261 18.85 -6.71 -4.75
C VAL A 261 17.71 -7.15 -3.85
N MET A 262 16.74 -7.85 -4.41
CA MET A 262 15.68 -8.52 -3.65
C MET A 262 15.49 -9.94 -4.14
N LEU A 263 15.48 -10.90 -3.22
CA LEU A 263 15.09 -12.28 -3.46
C LEU A 263 13.76 -12.55 -2.75
N ILE A 264 12.75 -12.99 -3.48
CA ILE A 264 11.42 -13.34 -2.94
C ILE A 264 11.23 -14.84 -3.06
N TYR A 265 11.22 -15.54 -1.93
CA TYR A 265 10.93 -16.97 -1.87
C TYR A 265 9.44 -17.25 -2.03
N ASN A 266 9.11 -18.36 -2.68
CA ASN A 266 7.73 -18.79 -2.91
C ASN A 266 6.85 -17.65 -3.43
N ALA A 267 7.34 -16.93 -4.45
CA ALA A 267 6.71 -15.72 -4.99
C ALA A 267 5.26 -15.95 -5.48
N ASP A 268 4.90 -17.19 -5.84
CA ASP A 268 3.54 -17.59 -6.20
C ASP A 268 2.52 -17.47 -5.06
N ARG A 269 2.98 -17.36 -3.81
CA ARG A 269 2.14 -17.19 -2.62
C ARG A 269 1.74 -15.75 -2.35
N PHE A 270 2.33 -14.80 -3.05
CA PHE A 270 2.03 -13.39 -2.90
C PHE A 270 1.03 -12.92 -3.95
N GLY A 271 0.18 -11.99 -3.59
CA GLY A 271 -0.65 -11.25 -4.53
C GLY A 271 0.22 -10.38 -5.46
N LEU A 272 -0.29 -10.10 -6.67
CA LEU A 272 0.46 -9.33 -7.65
C LEU A 272 0.72 -7.88 -7.18
N ALA A 273 -0.22 -7.30 -6.45
CA ALA A 273 -0.07 -5.99 -5.83
C ALA A 273 1.08 -5.96 -4.81
N THR A 274 1.14 -6.95 -3.91
CA THR A 274 2.24 -7.12 -2.93
C THR A 274 3.59 -7.26 -3.61
N LEU A 275 3.70 -8.14 -4.63
CA LEU A 275 4.93 -8.31 -5.39
C LEU A 275 5.36 -7.02 -6.09
N HIS A 276 4.40 -6.27 -6.62
CA HIS A 276 4.67 -4.97 -7.23
C HIS A 276 5.20 -3.94 -6.20
N GLN A 277 4.61 -3.88 -5.02
CA GLN A 277 5.06 -3.02 -3.92
C GLN A 277 6.46 -3.41 -3.42
N LEU A 278 6.71 -4.72 -3.21
CA LEU A 278 8.03 -5.25 -2.83
C LEU A 278 9.07 -4.90 -3.87
N ARG A 279 8.80 -5.14 -5.17
CA ARG A 279 9.68 -4.78 -6.26
C ARG A 279 10.05 -3.28 -6.25
N GLY A 280 9.11 -2.43 -5.84
CA GLY A 280 9.33 -1.00 -5.68
C GLY A 280 10.26 -0.61 -4.51
N ARG A 281 10.72 -1.56 -3.69
CA ARG A 281 11.63 -1.29 -2.56
C ARG A 281 13.11 -1.29 -2.93
N VAL A 282 13.47 -1.80 -4.09
CA VAL A 282 14.86 -1.80 -4.60
C VAL A 282 15.01 -0.91 -5.83
N GLY A 283 16.22 -0.45 -6.08
CA GLY A 283 16.52 0.43 -7.21
C GLY A 283 15.93 1.83 -7.07
N ARG A 284 15.81 2.34 -5.86
CA ARG A 284 15.31 3.70 -5.57
C ARG A 284 16.38 4.78 -5.67
N GLY A 285 17.63 4.37 -5.57
CA GLY A 285 18.79 5.25 -5.74
C GLY A 285 19.22 5.38 -7.19
N SER A 286 20.48 5.78 -7.39
CA SER A 286 21.11 5.90 -8.71
C SER A 286 21.55 4.56 -9.32
N LEU A 287 21.47 3.46 -8.54
CA LEU A 287 21.89 2.13 -8.95
C LEU A 287 20.71 1.28 -9.42
N PRO A 288 20.89 0.42 -10.45
CA PRO A 288 19.81 -0.45 -10.94
C PRO A 288 19.42 -1.50 -9.90
N GLY A 289 18.11 -1.74 -9.79
CA GLY A 289 17.58 -2.79 -8.92
C GLY A 289 17.45 -4.13 -9.63
N LYS A 290 17.68 -5.24 -8.90
CA LYS A 290 17.41 -6.61 -9.36
C LYS A 290 16.44 -7.31 -8.40
N VAL A 291 15.39 -7.92 -8.94
CA VAL A 291 14.43 -8.70 -8.17
C VAL A 291 14.37 -10.10 -8.70
N PHE A 292 14.58 -11.07 -7.83
CA PHE A 292 14.48 -12.49 -8.13
C PHE A 292 13.22 -13.06 -7.50
N LEU A 293 12.36 -13.64 -8.33
CA LEU A 293 11.12 -14.30 -7.92
C LEU A 293 11.34 -15.81 -7.93
N ASN A 294 11.52 -16.41 -6.76
CA ASN A 294 11.65 -17.86 -6.66
C ASN A 294 10.27 -18.50 -6.62
N SER A 295 10.01 -19.43 -7.54
CA SER A 295 8.76 -20.21 -7.56
C SER A 295 8.88 -21.47 -8.42
N ASP A 296 8.28 -22.55 -7.94
CA ASP A 296 8.11 -23.81 -8.66
C ASP A 296 6.71 -23.97 -9.28
N ALA A 297 5.96 -22.86 -9.39
CA ALA A 297 4.65 -22.85 -10.03
C ALA A 297 4.70 -23.40 -11.47
N LYS A 298 3.84 -24.39 -11.76
CA LYS A 298 3.80 -25.07 -13.05
C LYS A 298 3.37 -24.12 -14.18
N ARG A 299 3.89 -24.35 -15.38
CA ARG A 299 3.45 -23.61 -16.59
C ARG A 299 1.95 -23.73 -16.79
N GLY A 300 1.29 -22.66 -17.23
CA GLY A 300 -0.15 -22.60 -17.46
C GLY A 300 -1.01 -22.27 -16.22
N THR A 301 -0.46 -22.31 -15.01
CA THR A 301 -1.21 -21.94 -13.81
C THR A 301 -1.41 -20.42 -13.70
N PRO A 302 -2.49 -19.94 -13.08
CA PRO A 302 -2.70 -18.51 -12.82
C PRO A 302 -1.54 -17.88 -12.04
N ALA A 303 -0.99 -18.61 -11.06
CA ALA A 303 0.19 -18.18 -10.31
C ALA A 303 1.39 -17.91 -11.23
N ARG A 304 1.73 -18.85 -12.12
CA ARG A 304 2.84 -18.68 -13.07
C ARG A 304 2.60 -17.51 -14.03
N ARG A 305 1.35 -17.33 -14.52
CA ARG A 305 0.98 -16.19 -15.38
C ARG A 305 1.18 -14.85 -14.66
N ARG A 306 0.83 -14.73 -13.38
CA ARG A 306 1.08 -13.53 -12.57
C ARG A 306 2.57 -13.19 -12.48
N LEU A 307 3.41 -14.20 -12.17
CA LEU A 307 4.85 -14.01 -12.04
C LEU A 307 5.50 -13.61 -13.37
N MET A 308 5.11 -14.24 -14.48
CA MET A 308 5.58 -13.87 -15.83
C MET A 308 5.17 -12.44 -16.21
N ALA A 309 3.99 -12.01 -15.82
CA ALA A 309 3.56 -10.63 -16.05
C ALA A 309 4.40 -9.63 -15.27
N LEU A 310 4.74 -9.94 -14.01
CA LEU A 310 5.61 -9.11 -13.20
C LEU A 310 7.04 -9.02 -13.77
N GLU A 311 7.54 -10.10 -14.36
CA GLU A 311 8.81 -10.15 -15.09
C GLU A 311 8.77 -9.29 -16.36
N ALA A 312 7.67 -9.34 -17.11
CA ALA A 312 7.53 -8.71 -18.43
C ALA A 312 7.25 -7.18 -18.35
N THR A 313 6.64 -6.67 -17.27
CA THR A 313 6.27 -5.25 -17.20
C THR A 313 6.55 -4.62 -15.82
N ALA A 314 6.96 -3.34 -15.88
CA ALA A 314 7.07 -2.49 -14.71
C ALA A 314 5.83 -1.63 -14.47
N ASP A 315 4.87 -1.61 -15.39
CA ASP A 315 3.64 -0.82 -15.33
C ASP A 315 2.67 -1.43 -14.32
N GLY A 316 2.51 -0.76 -13.17
CA GLY A 316 1.62 -1.21 -12.09
C GLY A 316 0.15 -1.23 -12.50
N PHE A 317 -0.30 -0.33 -13.39
CA PHE A 317 -1.69 -0.30 -13.84
C PHE A 317 -2.02 -1.52 -14.71
N LYS A 318 -1.10 -1.89 -15.63
CA LYS A 318 -1.25 -3.12 -16.42
C LYS A 318 -1.25 -4.37 -15.54
N LEU A 319 -0.43 -4.38 -14.49
CA LEU A 319 -0.40 -5.48 -13.52
C LEU A 319 -1.71 -5.58 -12.74
N ALA A 320 -2.27 -4.46 -12.30
CA ALA A 320 -3.54 -4.44 -11.59
C ALA A 320 -4.71 -4.90 -12.47
N GLU A 321 -4.75 -4.49 -13.74
CA GLU A 321 -5.74 -4.96 -14.71
C GLU A 321 -5.62 -6.48 -14.94
N LEU A 322 -4.39 -7.00 -15.05
CA LEU A 322 -4.16 -8.43 -15.20
C LEU A 322 -4.56 -9.22 -13.95
N ASP A 323 -4.20 -8.74 -12.76
CA ASP A 323 -4.55 -9.41 -11.49
C ASP A 323 -6.06 -9.58 -11.37
N LEU A 324 -6.76 -8.52 -11.69
CA LEU A 324 -8.20 -8.47 -11.67
C LEU A 324 -8.79 -9.48 -12.68
N LYS A 325 -8.24 -9.56 -13.90
CA LYS A 325 -8.65 -10.55 -14.93
C LYS A 325 -8.39 -11.99 -14.47
N LEU A 326 -7.24 -12.25 -13.87
CA LEU A 326 -6.87 -13.60 -13.42
C LEU A 326 -7.68 -14.08 -12.20
N ARG A 327 -8.08 -13.18 -11.30
CA ARG A 327 -8.98 -13.49 -10.17
C ARG A 327 -10.33 -13.96 -10.69
N ARG A 328 -10.89 -13.29 -11.67
CA ARG A 328 -12.17 -13.65 -12.29
C ARG A 328 -12.15 -15.01 -12.97
N GLU A 329 -11.07 -15.33 -13.70
CA GLU A 329 -10.92 -16.68 -14.28
C GLU A 329 -10.96 -17.75 -13.18
N GLY A 330 -10.47 -17.46 -11.97
CA GLY A 330 -10.56 -18.32 -10.80
C GLY A 330 -11.98 -18.42 -10.20
N GLU A 331 -12.72 -17.31 -10.14
CA GLU A 331 -14.10 -17.27 -9.62
C GLU A 331 -15.09 -18.01 -10.53
N THR A 332 -14.88 -17.96 -11.83
CA THR A 332 -15.71 -18.72 -12.81
C THR A 332 -15.53 -20.22 -12.64
N LEU A 333 -14.42 -20.66 -12.02
CA LEU A 333 -14.10 -22.08 -11.77
C LEU A 333 -14.52 -22.60 -10.40
N GLY A 334 -15.23 -21.84 -9.54
CA GLY A 334 -15.88 -22.42 -8.38
C GLY A 334 -15.87 -21.74 -7.03
N TYR A 335 -15.48 -20.47 -6.90
CA TYR A 335 -15.50 -19.78 -5.58
C TYR A 335 -16.21 -18.44 -5.64
N ARG A 336 -17.45 -18.40 -5.15
CA ARG A 336 -18.16 -17.15 -4.81
C ARG A 336 -17.66 -16.64 -3.46
N GLN A 337 -16.96 -15.50 -3.43
CA GLN A 337 -16.80 -14.71 -2.21
C GLN A 337 -17.77 -13.54 -2.20
N SER A 338 -18.55 -13.48 -1.11
CA SER A 338 -19.52 -12.43 -0.81
C SER A 338 -18.78 -11.15 -0.43
N GLY A 339 -19.06 -10.03 -1.13
CA GLY A 339 -18.63 -8.69 -0.70
C GLY A 339 -18.35 -7.66 -1.77
N ASN A 340 -18.37 -7.99 -3.06
CA ASN A 340 -18.19 -6.99 -4.12
C ASN A 340 -19.54 -6.42 -4.57
N ALA A 341 -19.61 -5.10 -4.71
CA ALA A 341 -20.71 -4.40 -5.39
C ALA A 341 -20.86 -4.99 -6.81
N THR A 342 -21.74 -5.97 -6.95
CA THR A 342 -22.04 -6.59 -8.23
C THR A 342 -22.85 -5.61 -9.06
N LEU A 343 -22.23 -5.08 -10.09
CA LEU A 343 -22.98 -4.43 -11.17
C LEU A 343 -23.95 -5.48 -11.74
N LYS A 344 -25.23 -5.14 -11.84
CA LYS A 344 -26.27 -6.12 -12.25
C LYS A 344 -26.12 -6.57 -13.71
N ILE A 345 -25.59 -5.72 -14.59
CA ILE A 345 -25.57 -5.93 -16.03
C ILE A 345 -24.15 -5.81 -16.57
N ALA A 346 -23.41 -4.75 -16.18
CA ALA A 346 -22.10 -4.47 -16.72
C ALA A 346 -21.00 -5.32 -16.07
N ASP A 347 -20.09 -5.78 -16.89
CA ASP A 347 -18.85 -6.42 -16.49
C ASP A 347 -17.73 -5.37 -16.36
N LEU A 348 -17.13 -5.27 -15.18
CA LEU A 348 -16.04 -4.32 -14.88
C LEU A 348 -14.87 -4.35 -15.88
N TYR A 349 -14.75 -5.40 -16.67
CA TYR A 349 -13.65 -5.63 -17.62
C TYR A 349 -14.08 -5.61 -19.09
N GLY A 350 -15.12 -6.37 -19.39
CA GLY A 350 -15.64 -6.45 -20.77
C GLY A 350 -16.26 -5.14 -21.21
N ASP A 351 -16.81 -4.39 -20.25
CA ASP A 351 -17.60 -3.19 -20.49
C ASP A 351 -16.91 -1.91 -20.00
N ALA A 352 -15.57 -1.88 -19.98
CA ALA A 352 -14.79 -0.73 -19.49
C ALA A 352 -15.18 0.59 -20.15
N ASP A 353 -15.38 0.56 -21.48
CA ASP A 353 -15.79 1.74 -22.26
C ASP A 353 -17.21 2.19 -21.90
N ILE A 354 -18.12 1.24 -21.64
CA ILE A 354 -19.51 1.51 -21.24
C ILE A 354 -19.53 2.14 -19.85
N ILE A 355 -18.73 1.62 -18.91
CA ILE A 355 -18.62 2.18 -17.55
C ILE A 355 -18.05 3.59 -17.59
N GLU A 356 -17.04 3.85 -18.42
CA GLU A 356 -16.48 5.19 -18.56
C GLU A 356 -17.49 6.17 -19.21
N ALA A 357 -18.24 5.73 -20.21
CA ALA A 357 -19.30 6.52 -20.82
C ALA A 357 -20.41 6.82 -19.80
N ALA A 358 -20.91 5.81 -19.09
CA ALA A 358 -21.93 5.97 -18.06
C ALA A 358 -21.49 6.93 -16.94
N TYR A 359 -20.22 6.87 -16.53
CA TYR A 359 -19.66 7.81 -15.56
C TYR A 359 -19.66 9.27 -16.08
N LYS A 360 -19.26 9.49 -17.33
CA LYS A 360 -19.27 10.81 -17.96
C LYS A 360 -20.70 11.38 -18.05
N ASP A 361 -21.66 10.53 -18.44
CA ASP A 361 -23.06 10.90 -18.54
C ASP A 361 -23.67 11.23 -17.18
N ALA A 362 -23.41 10.39 -16.17
CA ALA A 362 -23.85 10.63 -14.80
C ALA A 362 -23.29 11.96 -14.25
N ARG A 363 -22.00 12.25 -14.48
CA ARG A 363 -21.39 13.53 -14.08
C ARG A 363 -21.98 14.74 -14.82
N SER A 364 -22.26 14.59 -16.10
CA SER A 364 -22.90 15.61 -16.90
C SER A 364 -24.34 15.90 -16.41
N LEU A 365 -25.05 14.82 -16.09
CA LEU A 365 -26.41 14.89 -15.52
C LEU A 365 -26.41 15.59 -14.16
N TYR A 366 -25.51 15.14 -13.25
CA TYR A 366 -25.36 15.73 -11.91
C TYR A 366 -25.05 17.23 -11.95
N ARG A 367 -24.28 17.71 -12.94
CA ARG A 367 -24.00 19.15 -13.09
C ARG A 367 -25.21 19.96 -13.54
N ARG A 368 -26.12 19.34 -14.30
CA ARG A 368 -27.33 20.01 -14.84
C ARG A 368 -28.52 19.91 -13.89
N ASP A 369 -28.72 18.76 -13.31
CA ASP A 369 -29.84 18.45 -12.42
C ASP A 369 -29.36 17.60 -11.22
N PRO A 370 -28.66 18.22 -10.25
CA PRO A 370 -28.02 17.50 -9.13
C PRO A 370 -29.01 16.76 -8.23
N GLU A 371 -30.27 17.21 -8.18
CA GLU A 371 -31.32 16.61 -7.38
C GLU A 371 -32.29 15.73 -8.20
N LEU A 372 -32.03 15.54 -9.49
CA LEU A 372 -32.87 14.79 -10.42
C LEU A 372 -34.35 15.23 -10.40
N LYS A 373 -34.59 16.55 -10.31
CA LYS A 373 -35.94 17.14 -10.20
C LYS A 373 -36.64 17.31 -11.53
N GLU A 374 -35.92 17.33 -12.64
CA GLU A 374 -36.53 17.43 -13.96
C GLU A 374 -37.45 16.23 -14.23
N PRO A 375 -38.63 16.47 -14.89
CA PRO A 375 -39.63 15.42 -15.10
C PRO A 375 -39.07 14.14 -15.76
N GLN A 376 -38.13 14.28 -16.69
CA GLN A 376 -37.50 13.19 -17.42
C GLN A 376 -36.56 12.36 -16.55
N HIS A 377 -36.08 12.87 -15.40
CA HIS A 377 -35.14 12.21 -14.50
C HIS A 377 -35.83 11.59 -13.28
N ARG A 378 -37.12 11.79 -13.07
CA ARG A 378 -37.88 11.30 -11.90
C ARG A 378 -37.80 9.78 -11.71
N THR A 379 -37.86 9.01 -12.78
CA THR A 379 -37.76 7.54 -12.70
C THR A 379 -36.37 7.13 -12.23
N MET A 380 -35.34 7.80 -12.70
CA MET A 380 -33.96 7.56 -12.27
C MET A 380 -33.77 7.94 -10.78
N ALA A 381 -34.34 9.04 -10.33
CA ALA A 381 -34.34 9.46 -8.93
C ALA A 381 -34.98 8.42 -8.02
N LEU A 382 -36.13 7.91 -8.38
CA LEU A 382 -36.82 6.85 -7.62
C LEU A 382 -36.03 5.56 -7.58
N GLU A 383 -35.44 5.15 -8.71
CA GLU A 383 -34.64 3.94 -8.76
C GLU A 383 -33.34 4.09 -7.94
N ALA A 384 -32.67 5.25 -8.00
CA ALA A 384 -31.51 5.56 -7.19
C ALA A 384 -31.84 5.53 -5.69
N GLN A 385 -32.94 6.14 -5.28
CA GLN A 385 -33.42 6.15 -3.91
C GLN A 385 -33.73 4.74 -3.42
N ASN A 386 -34.42 3.92 -4.22
CA ASN A 386 -34.76 2.55 -3.86
C ASN A 386 -33.53 1.64 -3.72
N ARG A 387 -32.53 1.83 -4.57
CA ARG A 387 -31.31 0.98 -4.54
C ARG A 387 -30.32 1.38 -3.48
N PHE A 388 -30.21 2.66 -3.19
CA PHE A 388 -29.15 3.23 -2.35
C PHE A 388 -29.67 3.87 -1.06
N SER A 389 -30.94 3.62 -0.66
CA SER A 389 -31.55 4.18 0.55
C SER A 389 -30.70 3.97 1.79
N ALA A 390 -30.19 2.76 2.02
CA ALA A 390 -29.32 2.45 3.15
C ALA A 390 -28.00 3.25 3.10
N TYR A 391 -27.44 3.47 1.93
CA TYR A 391 -26.22 4.25 1.73
C TYR A 391 -26.46 5.74 1.98
N PHE A 392 -27.60 6.29 1.51
CA PHE A 392 -28.00 7.67 1.77
C PHE A 392 -28.35 7.92 3.26
N GLU A 393 -28.92 6.93 3.94
CA GLU A 393 -29.14 7.01 5.39
C GLU A 393 -27.82 7.01 6.19
N GLU A 394 -26.82 6.29 5.73
CA GLU A 394 -25.47 6.28 6.32
C GLU A 394 -24.76 7.62 6.08
N LEU A 395 -24.88 8.21 4.89
CA LEU A 395 -24.35 9.53 4.57
C LEU A 395 -25.08 10.66 5.30
N GLY A 396 -26.39 10.57 5.47
CA GLY A 396 -27.20 11.56 6.19
C GLY A 396 -27.01 11.52 7.72
N ARG A 397 -26.32 10.50 8.25
CA ARG A 397 -25.89 10.40 9.66
C ARG A 397 -24.47 10.93 9.91
N ILE A 398 -23.80 11.42 8.87
CA ILE A 398 -22.49 12.06 8.93
C ILE A 398 -22.67 13.59 8.84
#